data_0e5f0fd7f263e9e4a6ca8f55a7b7f548
#
_entry.id   0e5f0fd7f263e9e4a6ca8f55a7b7f548
#
_cell.length_a   1.000
_cell.length_b   1.000
_cell.length_c   1.000
_cell.angle_alpha   90.00
_cell.angle_beta   90.00
_cell.angle_gamma   90.00
#
_symmetry.space_group_name_H-M   'P 1'
#
loop_
_entity.id
_entity.type
_entity.pdbx_description
1 polymer ?
#
loop_
_entity_poly.entity_id
_entity_poly.type
_entity_poly.pdbx_seq_one_letter_code
_entity_poly.pdbx_strand_id
1 'polypeptide(L)'
;FNNYYGTTRTPIIDNLNKGKNVLFDIDWQGADQIKNKKLDYKLITFFILPPSKEILFKRLSNRDMKDKLIVEERMQQFERDVLHWINYDYVVINDHLDKCLLRIKDLINAEINNGSKDYDPNFIRSHIEKLTS
;
A
#
# COMPACT_ATOMS: atom_id res chain seq x y z
N PHE A 1 -7.02 12.75 3.05
CA PHE A 1 -6.02 13.81 3.07
C PHE A 1 -6.53 15.02 2.28
N ASN A 2 -6.49 16.20 2.90
CA ASN A 2 -6.86 17.43 2.23
C ASN A 2 -5.69 18.07 1.46
N ASN A 3 -4.54 17.42 1.42
CA ASN A 3 -3.37 17.92 0.74
C ASN A 3 -3.33 17.43 -0.70
N TYR A 4 -2.97 18.33 -1.60
CA TYR A 4 -2.75 17.98 -2.99
C TYR A 4 -1.40 17.28 -3.14
N TYR A 5 -1.43 16.05 -3.64
CA TYR A 5 -0.23 15.30 -4.00
C TYR A 5 -0.17 15.20 -5.51
N GLY A 6 0.44 16.19 -6.14
CA GLY A 6 0.70 16.15 -7.56
C GLY A 6 2.06 15.57 -7.85
N THR A 7 2.10 14.48 -8.61
CA THR A 7 3.37 13.96 -9.10
C THR A 7 3.51 14.37 -10.56
N THR A 8 4.54 15.17 -10.87
CA THR A 8 4.80 15.57 -12.24
C THR A 8 5.27 14.38 -13.05
N ARG A 9 4.63 14.13 -14.18
CA ARG A 9 4.94 13.00 -15.04
C ARG A 9 6.40 13.03 -15.56
N THR A 10 6.89 14.20 -15.92
CA THR A 10 8.19 14.35 -16.58
C THR A 10 9.37 13.81 -15.75
N PRO A 11 9.54 14.16 -14.45
CA PRO A 11 10.65 13.62 -13.65
C PRO A 11 10.55 12.10 -13.47
N ILE A 12 9.35 11.55 -13.39
CA ILE A 12 9.14 10.11 -13.27
C ILE A 12 9.62 9.40 -14.52
N ILE A 13 9.17 9.86 -15.69
CA ILE A 13 9.54 9.26 -16.97
C ILE A 13 11.06 9.40 -17.20
N ASP A 14 11.64 10.55 -16.88
CA ASP A 14 13.08 10.78 -17.02
C ASP A 14 13.88 9.78 -16.17
N ASN A 15 13.48 9.54 -14.92
CA ASN A 15 14.15 8.58 -14.07
C ASN A 15 14.00 7.15 -14.59
N LEU A 16 12.82 6.76 -15.04
CA LEU A 16 12.58 5.44 -15.62
C LEU A 16 13.39 5.23 -16.89
N ASN A 17 13.48 6.25 -17.75
CA ASN A 17 14.27 6.19 -18.98
C ASN A 17 15.77 6.04 -18.70
N LYS A 18 16.23 6.47 -17.52
CA LYS A 18 17.62 6.30 -17.07
C LYS A 18 17.87 4.93 -16.43
N GLY A 19 16.89 4.04 -16.46
CA GLY A 19 16.99 2.72 -15.84
C GLY A 19 16.80 2.70 -14.33
N LYS A 20 16.29 3.79 -13.75
CA LYS A 20 16.01 3.88 -12.31
C LYS A 20 14.59 3.40 -12.02
N ASN A 21 14.42 2.78 -10.87
CA ASN A 21 13.09 2.45 -10.35
C ASN A 21 12.54 3.65 -9.57
N VAL A 22 11.22 3.83 -9.65
CA VAL A 22 10.54 4.90 -8.93
C VAL A 22 9.56 4.28 -7.93
N LEU A 23 9.65 4.72 -6.68
CA LEU A 23 8.79 4.29 -5.59
C LEU A 23 7.79 5.39 -5.27
N PHE A 24 6.51 5.02 -5.17
CA PHE A 24 5.44 5.92 -4.76
C PHE A 24 4.89 5.50 -3.41
N ASP A 25 4.69 6.48 -2.53
CA ASP A 25 3.93 6.32 -1.30
C ASP A 25 2.64 7.14 -1.46
N ILE A 26 1.60 6.49 -1.96
CA ILE A 26 0.35 7.15 -2.37
C ILE A 26 -0.86 6.32 -1.93
N ASP A 27 -2.03 6.97 -1.88
CA ASP A 27 -3.28 6.29 -1.60
C ASP A 27 -3.83 5.55 -2.85
N TRP A 28 -4.96 4.86 -2.69
CA TRP A 28 -5.57 4.11 -3.77
C TRP A 28 -5.99 4.99 -4.95
N GLN A 29 -6.36 6.25 -4.70
CA GLN A 29 -6.73 7.19 -5.76
C GLN A 29 -5.52 7.54 -6.62
N GLY A 30 -4.38 7.78 -5.98
CA GLY A 30 -3.12 8.03 -6.69
C GLY A 30 -2.67 6.80 -7.47
N ALA A 31 -2.81 5.61 -6.90
CA ALA A 31 -2.49 4.37 -7.58
C ALA A 31 -3.35 4.17 -8.84
N ASP A 32 -4.65 4.41 -8.74
CA ASP A 32 -5.56 4.34 -9.90
C ASP A 32 -5.19 5.34 -10.99
N GLN A 33 -4.82 6.56 -10.62
CA GLN A 33 -4.38 7.57 -11.58
C GLN A 33 -3.15 7.11 -12.36
N ILE A 34 -2.18 6.50 -11.68
CA ILE A 34 -0.97 5.98 -12.34
C ILE A 34 -1.31 4.82 -13.27
N LYS A 35 -2.15 3.89 -12.82
CA LYS A 35 -2.62 2.78 -13.65
C LYS A 35 -3.29 3.27 -14.93
N ASN A 36 -4.15 4.29 -14.81
CA ASN A 36 -4.92 4.81 -15.93
C ASN A 36 -4.05 5.54 -16.96
N LYS A 37 -2.87 5.99 -16.59
CA LYS A 37 -1.92 6.62 -17.51
C LYS A 37 -1.23 5.64 -18.44
N LYS A 38 -1.31 4.35 -18.18
CA LYS A 38 -0.75 3.27 -19.02
C LYS A 38 0.68 3.54 -19.45
N LEU A 39 1.56 3.75 -18.47
CA LEU A 39 2.98 3.95 -18.73
C LEU A 39 3.60 2.67 -19.33
N ASP A 40 4.61 2.82 -20.19
CA ASP A 40 5.31 1.70 -20.84
C ASP A 40 6.27 0.96 -19.88
N TYR A 41 6.09 1.14 -18.59
CA TYR A 41 6.91 0.53 -17.55
C TYR A 41 6.06 -0.33 -16.65
N LYS A 42 6.67 -1.39 -16.11
CA LYS A 42 5.99 -2.29 -15.19
C LYS A 42 5.64 -1.56 -13.90
N LEU A 43 4.37 -1.62 -13.53
CA LEU A 43 3.84 -1.08 -12.28
C LEU A 43 3.50 -2.24 -11.35
N ILE A 44 4.04 -2.22 -10.14
CA ILE A 44 3.71 -3.18 -9.09
C ILE A 44 3.09 -2.40 -7.94
N THR A 45 1.90 -2.81 -7.50
CA THR A 45 1.18 -2.11 -6.44
C THR A 45 1.08 -2.98 -5.19
N PHE A 46 1.32 -2.37 -4.04
CA PHE A 46 1.24 -3.02 -2.73
C PHE A 46 0.26 -2.25 -1.84
N PHE A 47 -0.63 -2.98 -1.21
CA PHE A 47 -1.47 -2.45 -0.13
C PHE A 47 -0.92 -2.96 1.19
N ILE A 48 -0.61 -2.07 2.12
CA ILE A 48 -0.01 -2.44 3.41
C ILE A 48 -1.08 -2.40 4.48
N LEU A 49 -1.24 -3.52 5.19
CA LEU A 49 -2.25 -3.69 6.23
C LEU A 49 -1.63 -3.78 7.62
N PRO A 50 -2.35 -3.33 8.65
CA PRO A 50 -1.97 -3.63 10.03
C PRO A 50 -2.28 -5.09 10.37
N PRO A 51 -1.64 -5.65 11.41
CA PRO A 51 -1.95 -7.01 11.86
C PRO A 51 -3.30 -7.14 12.53
N SER A 52 -3.79 -6.07 13.17
CA SER A 52 -5.11 -6.03 13.80
C SER A 52 -5.64 -4.62 13.89
N LYS A 53 -6.94 -4.47 14.14
CA LYS A 53 -7.58 -3.17 14.42
C LYS A 53 -6.98 -2.50 15.66
N GLU A 54 -6.75 -3.28 16.69
CA GLU A 54 -6.22 -2.78 17.97
C GLU A 54 -4.83 -2.19 17.78
N ILE A 55 -3.99 -2.85 17.00
CA ILE A 55 -2.65 -2.35 16.70
C ILE A 55 -2.72 -1.13 15.82
N LEU A 56 -3.61 -1.09 14.84
CA LEU A 56 -3.82 0.10 14.03
C LEU A 56 -4.22 1.29 14.90
N PHE A 57 -5.21 1.09 15.77
CA PHE A 57 -5.65 2.14 16.70
C PHE A 57 -4.50 2.64 17.58
N LYS A 58 -3.71 1.71 18.11
CA LYS A 58 -2.55 2.04 18.95
C LYS A 58 -1.50 2.85 18.17
N ARG A 59 -1.19 2.45 16.94
CA ARG A 59 -0.25 3.16 16.09
C ARG A 59 -0.72 4.57 15.76
N LEU A 60 -1.99 4.72 15.41
CA LEU A 60 -2.59 6.02 15.14
C LEU A 60 -2.63 6.89 16.39
N SER A 61 -2.98 6.32 17.54
CA SER A 61 -3.01 7.05 18.82
C SER A 61 -1.62 7.55 19.22
N ASN A 62 -0.58 6.76 18.99
CA ASN A 62 0.80 7.16 19.26
C ASN A 62 1.26 8.27 18.32
N ARG A 63 0.80 8.27 17.09
CA ARG A 63 1.14 9.27 16.08
C ARG A 63 0.42 10.60 16.31
N ASP A 64 -0.86 10.55 16.64
CA ASP A 64 -1.75 11.71 16.79
C ASP A 64 -2.12 11.92 18.26
N MET A 65 -1.19 11.81 19.16
CA MET A 65 -1.25 11.59 20.61
C MET A 65 -2.32 12.33 21.40
N LYS A 66 -2.87 13.43 20.89
CA LYS A 66 -3.77 14.28 21.68
C LYS A 66 -5.13 14.51 21.03
N ASP A 67 -5.35 13.97 19.84
CA ASP A 67 -6.59 14.23 19.11
C ASP A 67 -7.32 12.92 18.80
N LYS A 68 -8.24 12.55 19.70
CA LYS A 68 -9.07 11.36 19.54
C LYS A 68 -9.96 11.44 18.30
N LEU A 69 -10.39 12.62 17.91
CA LEU A 69 -11.23 12.79 16.74
C LEU A 69 -10.48 12.44 15.46
N ILE A 70 -9.21 12.86 15.36
CA ILE A 70 -8.36 12.52 14.22
C ILE A 70 -8.15 11.00 14.14
N VAL A 71 -7.89 10.36 15.28
CA VAL A 71 -7.72 8.90 15.31
C VAL A 71 -8.98 8.18 14.82
N GLU A 72 -10.15 8.60 15.28
CA GLU A 72 -11.42 8.03 14.83
C GLU A 72 -11.67 8.22 13.33
N GLU A 73 -11.39 9.42 12.83
CA GLU A 73 -11.50 9.72 11.40
C GLU A 73 -10.59 8.83 10.56
N ARG A 74 -9.36 8.60 11.01
CA ARG A 74 -8.40 7.71 10.32
C ARG A 74 -8.82 6.26 10.39
N MET A 75 -9.41 5.81 11.50
CA MET A 75 -9.96 4.45 11.61
C MET A 75 -11.11 4.25 10.62
N GLN A 76 -12.02 5.22 10.52
CA GLN A 76 -13.12 5.16 9.56
C GLN A 76 -12.60 5.21 8.11
N GLN A 77 -11.59 6.02 7.85
CA GLN A 77 -10.96 6.09 6.53
C GLN A 77 -10.33 4.75 6.16
N PHE A 78 -9.68 4.10 7.09
CA PHE A 78 -9.12 2.76 6.89
C PHE A 78 -10.21 1.76 6.47
N GLU A 79 -11.35 1.77 7.14
CA GLU A 79 -12.46 0.85 6.83
C GLU A 79 -12.97 1.04 5.39
N ARG A 80 -12.95 2.27 4.90
CA ARG A 80 -13.31 2.57 3.51
C ARG A 80 -12.21 2.18 2.53
N ASP A 81 -10.97 2.54 2.84
CA ASP A 81 -9.83 2.34 1.95
C ASP A 81 -9.47 0.86 1.79
N VAL A 82 -9.64 0.07 2.84
CA VAL A 82 -9.28 -1.36 2.80
C VAL A 82 -10.09 -2.13 1.76
N LEU A 83 -11.27 -1.68 1.40
CA LEU A 83 -12.10 -2.32 0.39
C LEU A 83 -11.48 -2.28 -1.00
N HIS A 84 -10.51 -1.40 -1.22
CA HIS A 84 -9.78 -1.29 -2.48
C HIS A 84 -8.61 -2.29 -2.62
N TRP A 85 -8.37 -3.13 -1.62
CA TRP A 85 -7.26 -4.09 -1.62
C TRP A 85 -7.25 -4.99 -2.86
N ILE A 86 -8.41 -5.32 -3.40
CA ILE A 86 -8.57 -6.21 -4.54
C ILE A 86 -7.97 -5.60 -5.82
N ASN A 87 -7.82 -4.29 -5.87
CA ASN A 87 -7.27 -3.58 -7.02
C ASN A 87 -5.73 -3.49 -7.01
N TYR A 88 -5.10 -4.00 -5.95
CA TYR A 88 -3.64 -4.03 -5.82
C TYR A 88 -3.10 -5.39 -6.23
N ASP A 89 -1.87 -5.40 -6.72
CA ASP A 89 -1.20 -6.65 -7.08
C ASP A 89 -0.94 -7.51 -5.85
N TYR A 90 -0.53 -6.89 -4.75
CA TYR A 90 -0.21 -7.57 -3.51
C TYR A 90 -0.72 -6.81 -2.31
N VAL A 91 -1.04 -7.57 -1.25
CA VAL A 91 -1.33 -7.03 0.07
C VAL A 91 -0.32 -7.62 1.04
N VAL A 92 0.33 -6.78 1.83
CA VAL A 92 1.35 -7.18 2.79
C VAL A 92 0.95 -6.70 4.17
N ILE A 93 1.09 -7.59 5.16
CA ILE A 93 0.76 -7.29 6.56
C ILE A 93 2.01 -6.74 7.25
N ASN A 94 1.91 -5.52 7.78
CA ASN A 94 3.00 -4.90 8.51
C ASN A 94 2.85 -5.16 10.02
N ASP A 95 3.27 -6.35 10.44
CA ASP A 95 3.41 -6.68 11.85
C ASP A 95 4.76 -6.13 12.36
N HIS A 96 5.85 -6.50 11.70
CA HIS A 96 7.19 -5.98 11.95
C HIS A 96 7.74 -5.34 10.68
N LEU A 97 8.24 -4.12 10.81
CA LEU A 97 8.71 -3.34 9.67
C LEU A 97 9.76 -4.09 8.83
N ASP A 98 10.74 -4.70 9.49
CA ASP A 98 11.83 -5.41 8.80
C ASP A 98 11.30 -6.59 7.98
N LYS A 99 10.39 -7.36 8.54
CA LYS A 99 9.77 -8.51 7.86
C LYS A 99 8.87 -8.05 6.71
N CYS A 100 8.12 -6.97 6.92
CA CYS A 100 7.27 -6.39 5.89
C CYS A 100 8.12 -5.93 4.70
N LEU A 101 9.20 -5.23 4.95
CA LEU A 101 10.10 -4.74 3.92
C LEU A 101 10.73 -5.90 3.14
N LEU A 102 11.18 -6.94 3.83
CA LEU A 102 11.74 -8.13 3.20
C LEU A 102 10.71 -8.82 2.30
N ARG A 103 9.47 -8.94 2.78
CA ARG A 103 8.37 -9.52 2.01
C ARG A 103 8.12 -8.75 0.72
N ILE A 104 8.09 -7.42 0.79
CA ILE A 104 7.92 -6.55 -0.37
C ILE A 104 9.07 -6.76 -1.36
N LYS A 105 10.31 -6.79 -0.88
CA LYS A 105 11.48 -7.03 -1.73
C LYS A 105 11.41 -8.39 -2.43
N ASP A 106 11.01 -9.43 -1.73
CA ASP A 106 10.89 -10.77 -2.29
C ASP A 106 9.82 -10.81 -3.40
N LEU A 107 8.69 -10.16 -3.19
CA LEU A 107 7.63 -10.07 -4.19
C LEU A 107 8.07 -9.27 -5.42
N ILE A 108 8.78 -8.16 -5.22
CA ILE A 108 9.34 -7.39 -6.34
C ILE A 108 10.31 -8.24 -7.15
N ASN A 109 11.22 -8.94 -6.49
CA ASN A 109 12.19 -9.80 -7.16
C ASN A 109 11.50 -10.93 -7.94
N ALA A 110 10.46 -11.53 -7.37
CA ALA A 110 9.68 -12.55 -8.07
C ALA A 110 8.99 -12.00 -9.32
N GLU A 111 8.45 -10.78 -9.24
CA GLU A 111 7.83 -10.12 -10.39
C GLU A 111 8.84 -9.80 -11.49
N ILE A 112 10.02 -9.30 -11.15
CA ILE A 112 11.05 -8.93 -12.11
C ILE A 112 11.64 -10.18 -12.79
N ASN A 113 11.85 -11.26 -12.03
CA ASN A 113 12.53 -12.45 -12.51
C ASN A 113 11.58 -13.58 -12.94
N ASN A 114 10.27 -13.32 -12.99
CA ASN A 114 9.24 -14.32 -13.27
C ASN A 114 9.34 -15.55 -12.37
N GLY A 115 9.75 -15.32 -11.11
CA GLY A 115 9.89 -16.37 -10.12
C GLY A 115 8.56 -16.82 -9.52
N SER A 116 8.62 -17.88 -8.73
CA SER A 116 7.47 -18.36 -7.98
C SER A 116 7.09 -17.36 -6.89
N LYS A 117 5.81 -17.05 -6.80
CA LYS A 117 5.27 -16.09 -5.85
C LYS A 117 4.58 -16.83 -4.71
N ASP A 118 5.11 -16.69 -3.52
CA ASP A 118 4.49 -17.19 -2.30
C ASP A 118 3.46 -16.16 -1.81
N TYR A 119 2.29 -16.14 -2.46
CA TYR A 119 1.23 -15.18 -2.16
C TYR A 119 -0.13 -15.86 -2.24
N ASP A 120 -0.89 -15.79 -1.15
CA ASP A 120 -2.22 -16.40 -1.05
C ASP A 120 -3.31 -15.33 -0.86
N PRO A 121 -4.05 -14.97 -1.93
CA PRO A 121 -5.15 -14.01 -1.81
C PRO A 121 -6.25 -14.43 -0.83
N ASN A 122 -6.47 -15.72 -0.64
CA ASN A 122 -7.49 -16.20 0.30
C ASN A 122 -7.11 -15.93 1.74
N PHE A 123 -5.83 -16.08 2.08
CA PHE A 123 -5.31 -15.70 3.40
C PHE A 123 -5.52 -14.20 3.63
N ILE A 124 -5.24 -13.37 2.64
CA ILE A 124 -5.43 -11.93 2.72
C ILE A 124 -6.91 -11.58 2.91
N ARG A 125 -7.79 -12.21 2.16
CA ARG A 125 -9.24 -12.01 2.29
C ARG A 125 -9.72 -12.31 3.71
N SER A 126 -9.30 -13.44 4.26
CA SER A 126 -9.63 -13.82 5.64
C SER A 126 -9.11 -12.81 6.66
N HIS A 127 -7.90 -12.29 6.45
CA HIS A 127 -7.32 -11.29 7.32
C HIS A 127 -8.12 -9.98 7.28
N ILE A 128 -8.53 -9.54 6.09
CA ILE A 128 -9.33 -8.33 5.91
C ILE A 128 -10.71 -8.47 6.56
N GLU A 129 -11.33 -9.64 6.45
CA GLU A 129 -12.59 -9.92 7.14
C GLU A 129 -12.48 -9.74 8.65
N LYS A 130 -11.37 -10.18 9.24
CA LYS A 130 -11.10 -9.97 10.67
C LYS A 130 -10.87 -8.50 11.00
N LEU A 131 -10.22 -7.74 10.11
CA LEU A 131 -9.97 -6.32 10.31
C LEU A 131 -11.24 -5.48 10.22
N THR A 132 -12.23 -5.94 9.48
CA THR A 132 -13.46 -5.18 9.19
C THR A 132 -14.69 -5.69 9.94
N SER A 133 -14.52 -6.70 10.75
CA SER A 133 -15.61 -7.25 11.59
C SER A 133 -15.86 -6.45 12.87
#